data_d20a1c176f33e14fca071b37f102b1e7
#
_entry.id   d20a1c176f33e14fca071b37f102b1e7
#
_cell.length_a   1.000
_cell.length_b   1.000
_cell.length_c   1.000
_cell.angle_alpha   90.00
_cell.angle_beta   90.00
_cell.angle_gamma   90.00
#
_symmetry.space_group_name_H-M   'P 1'
#
loop_
_entity.id
_entity.type
_entity.pdbx_description
1 polymer ?
#
loop_
_entity_poly.entity_id
_entity_poly.type
_entity_poly.pdbx_seq_one_letter_code
_entity_poly.pdbx_strand_id
1 'polypeptide(L)'
;HGAVPPGMFSRQPEQRKRQQIKIVKITNGMKNIQGAELDLWTDVNQVFEKNLQANGYSLGLLYADFREEDQSRMIAECNADDVAGVIIFGTELKQENSPLLDGIRKPLVIYDAAPDIEKYPVILIDNRQGVELAVNELLAKGNTDIQYLCNPLPMYNYLSRRRGFQEIMKQKGLGD
;
A
#
# COMPACT_ATOMS: atom_id res chain seq x y z
N HIS A 1 -59.99 -29.85 -10.17
CA HIS A 1 -58.82 -29.26 -10.88
C HIS A 1 -58.73 -27.80 -10.44
N GLY A 2 -57.99 -27.55 -9.36
CA GLY A 2 -57.68 -26.21 -8.89
C GLY A 2 -56.38 -25.73 -9.56
N ALA A 3 -56.49 -24.71 -10.41
CA ALA A 3 -55.35 -24.02 -10.97
C ALA A 3 -54.72 -23.14 -9.89
N VAL A 4 -53.42 -23.32 -9.64
CA VAL A 4 -52.61 -22.45 -8.77
C VAL A 4 -52.38 -21.15 -9.54
N PRO A 5 -52.65 -19.96 -8.93
CA PRO A 5 -52.43 -18.69 -9.62
C PRO A 5 -50.92 -18.44 -9.80
N PRO A 6 -50.48 -17.94 -10.96
CA PRO A 6 -49.09 -17.55 -11.18
C PRO A 6 -48.82 -16.22 -10.47
N GLY A 7 -47.96 -16.20 -9.49
CA GLY A 7 -47.57 -14.92 -8.86
C GLY A 7 -46.97 -14.96 -7.47
N MET A 8 -46.31 -16.05 -7.05
CA MET A 8 -45.49 -16.03 -5.85
C MET A 8 -44.03 -16.38 -6.19
N PHE A 9 -43.44 -15.61 -7.08
CA PHE A 9 -42.00 -15.52 -7.06
C PHE A 9 -41.65 -14.55 -5.92
N SER A 10 -41.26 -15.13 -4.79
CA SER A 10 -40.62 -14.40 -3.72
C SER A 10 -39.43 -13.63 -4.33
N ARG A 11 -39.52 -12.30 -4.33
CA ARG A 11 -38.35 -11.46 -4.62
C ARG A 11 -37.27 -11.92 -3.67
N GLN A 12 -36.20 -12.54 -4.22
CA GLN A 12 -35.01 -12.77 -3.47
C GLN A 12 -34.59 -11.39 -2.90
N PRO A 13 -34.23 -11.29 -1.61
CA PRO A 13 -33.74 -10.03 -1.08
C PRO A 13 -32.54 -9.64 -1.95
N GLU A 14 -32.58 -8.42 -2.51
CA GLU A 14 -31.47 -7.82 -3.20
C GLU A 14 -30.26 -7.97 -2.29
N GLN A 15 -29.33 -8.85 -2.65
CA GLN A 15 -28.06 -8.94 -1.99
C GLN A 15 -27.42 -7.56 -2.14
N ARG A 16 -27.42 -6.76 -1.05
CA ARG A 16 -26.69 -5.50 -1.02
C ARG A 16 -25.28 -5.84 -1.46
N LYS A 17 -24.86 -5.36 -2.65
CA LYS A 17 -23.50 -5.49 -3.14
C LYS A 17 -22.58 -5.04 -2.00
N ARG A 18 -21.68 -5.92 -1.55
CA ARG A 18 -20.68 -5.55 -0.56
C ARG A 18 -19.89 -4.37 -1.11
N GLN A 19 -19.75 -3.33 -0.31
CA GLN A 19 -18.91 -2.21 -0.68
C GLN A 19 -17.44 -2.67 -0.73
N GLN A 20 -16.68 -2.08 -1.64
CA GLN A 20 -15.26 -2.40 -1.82
C GLN A 20 -14.37 -1.37 -1.11
N ILE A 21 -13.25 -1.84 -0.58
CA ILE A 21 -12.07 -1.00 -0.41
C ILE A 21 -11.15 -1.27 -1.59
N LYS A 22 -10.85 -0.23 -2.35
CA LYS A 22 -10.00 -0.35 -3.53
C LYS A 22 -8.55 -0.10 -3.15
N ILE A 23 -7.69 -1.08 -3.41
CA ILE A 23 -6.24 -0.91 -3.33
C ILE A 23 -5.73 -0.52 -4.71
N VAL A 24 -5.05 0.61 -4.80
CA VAL A 24 -4.41 1.10 -6.01
C VAL A 24 -2.91 0.97 -5.86
N LYS A 25 -2.28 0.17 -6.70
CA LYS A 25 -0.84 0.10 -6.82
C LYS A 25 -0.38 1.02 -7.95
N ILE A 26 0.37 2.04 -7.60
CA ILE A 26 0.98 2.95 -8.58
C ILE A 26 2.30 2.34 -9.03
N THR A 27 2.43 2.16 -10.34
CA THR A 27 3.64 1.63 -10.97
C THR A 27 4.21 2.70 -11.89
N ASN A 28 5.38 3.22 -11.57
CA ASN A 28 6.04 4.27 -12.34
C ASN A 28 6.80 3.68 -13.54
N GLY A 29 6.05 3.02 -14.46
CA GLY A 29 6.63 2.36 -15.62
C GLY A 29 7.41 1.08 -15.34
N MET A 30 7.48 0.61 -14.11
CA MET A 30 8.06 -0.69 -13.76
C MET A 30 7.13 -1.82 -14.21
N LYS A 31 7.39 -2.33 -15.41
CA LYS A 31 6.59 -3.42 -16.01
C LYS A 31 6.85 -4.80 -15.39
N ASN A 32 7.86 -4.95 -14.54
CA ASN A 32 8.29 -6.26 -14.03
C ASN A 32 8.60 -6.20 -12.52
N ILE A 33 7.58 -6.39 -11.71
CA ILE A 33 7.78 -6.81 -10.32
C ILE A 33 8.05 -8.30 -10.38
N GLN A 34 9.29 -8.73 -10.14
CA GLN A 34 9.68 -10.14 -10.16
C GLN A 34 10.25 -10.55 -8.79
N GLY A 35 10.02 -11.81 -8.42
CA GLY A 35 10.64 -12.43 -7.26
C GLY A 35 10.08 -11.98 -5.91
N ALA A 36 10.96 -11.71 -4.94
CA ALA A 36 10.61 -11.45 -3.54
C ALA A 36 9.64 -10.28 -3.30
N GLU A 37 9.59 -9.30 -4.20
CA GLU A 37 8.59 -8.22 -4.12
C GLU A 37 7.18 -8.75 -4.38
N LEU A 38 7.03 -9.70 -5.30
CA LEU A 38 5.72 -10.30 -5.59
C LEU A 38 5.19 -11.08 -4.38
N ASP A 39 6.08 -11.80 -3.69
CA ASP A 39 5.72 -12.59 -2.52
C ASP A 39 5.28 -11.67 -1.36
N LEU A 40 6.04 -10.62 -1.07
CA LEU A 40 5.67 -9.64 -0.04
C LEU A 40 4.30 -8.99 -0.34
N TRP A 41 4.05 -8.61 -1.59
CA TRP A 41 2.77 -8.01 -1.98
C TRP A 41 1.61 -9.01 -1.88
N THR A 42 1.86 -10.26 -2.15
CA THR A 42 0.87 -11.33 -1.99
C THR A 42 0.47 -11.48 -0.53
N ASP A 43 1.43 -11.53 0.38
CA ASP A 43 1.18 -11.63 1.82
C ASP A 43 0.43 -10.41 2.37
N VAL A 44 0.85 -9.20 1.97
CA VAL A 44 0.19 -7.95 2.36
C VAL A 44 -1.26 -7.94 1.87
N ASN A 45 -1.51 -8.30 0.62
CA ASN A 45 -2.86 -8.35 0.05
C ASN A 45 -3.75 -9.38 0.78
N GLN A 46 -3.21 -10.55 1.15
CA GLN A 46 -3.96 -11.56 1.94
C GLN A 46 -4.38 -11.02 3.30
N VAL A 47 -3.48 -10.28 3.98
CA VAL A 47 -3.80 -9.66 5.27
C VAL A 47 -4.89 -8.60 5.10
N PHE A 48 -4.81 -7.75 4.07
CA PHE A 48 -5.86 -6.77 3.77
C PHE A 48 -7.18 -7.46 3.47
N GLU A 49 -7.19 -8.45 2.59
CA GLU A 49 -8.41 -9.17 2.20
C GLU A 49 -9.11 -9.79 3.40
N LYS A 50 -8.37 -10.51 4.25
CA LYS A 50 -8.90 -11.12 5.46
C LYS A 50 -9.54 -10.09 6.40
N ASN A 51 -8.87 -8.96 6.64
CA ASN A 51 -9.37 -7.92 7.53
C ASN A 51 -10.57 -7.18 6.92
N LEU A 52 -10.56 -6.90 5.64
CA LEU A 52 -11.68 -6.26 4.95
C LEU A 52 -12.92 -7.15 4.97
N GLN A 53 -12.78 -8.45 4.68
CA GLN A 53 -13.87 -9.41 4.73
C GLN A 53 -14.48 -9.52 6.14
N ALA A 54 -13.64 -9.53 7.19
CA ALA A 54 -14.10 -9.53 8.57
C ALA A 54 -14.93 -8.29 8.94
N ASN A 55 -14.68 -7.16 8.25
CA ASN A 55 -15.40 -5.89 8.42
C ASN A 55 -16.52 -5.67 7.38
N GLY A 56 -16.87 -6.67 6.60
CA GLY A 56 -18.00 -6.60 5.66
C GLY A 56 -17.67 -5.97 4.31
N TYR A 57 -16.40 -5.69 4.02
CA TYR A 57 -15.94 -5.16 2.74
C TYR A 57 -15.37 -6.25 1.84
N SER A 58 -15.34 -5.99 0.54
CA SER A 58 -14.55 -6.76 -0.42
C SER A 58 -13.29 -5.99 -0.82
N LEU A 59 -12.26 -6.69 -1.28
CA LEU A 59 -11.04 -6.12 -1.82
C LEU A 59 -11.17 -5.92 -3.32
N GLY A 60 -10.90 -4.70 -3.80
CA GLY A 60 -10.68 -4.41 -5.22
C GLY A 60 -9.22 -4.06 -5.46
N LEU A 61 -8.59 -4.63 -6.49
CA LEU A 61 -7.21 -4.29 -6.87
C LEU A 61 -7.22 -3.52 -8.19
N LEU A 62 -6.42 -2.45 -8.24
CA LEU A 62 -6.21 -1.63 -9.41
C LEU A 62 -4.72 -1.32 -9.57
N TYR A 63 -4.20 -1.49 -10.77
CA TYR A 63 -2.86 -1.05 -11.14
C TYR A 63 -2.99 0.19 -12.01
N ALA A 64 -2.26 1.23 -11.65
CA ALA A 64 -2.24 2.50 -12.36
C ALA A 64 -0.80 3.00 -12.51
N ASP A 65 -0.57 3.78 -13.53
CA ASP A 65 0.69 4.44 -13.81
C ASP A 65 0.43 5.96 -13.86
N PHE A 66 1.46 6.80 -13.86
CA PHE A 66 1.33 8.25 -13.89
C PHE A 66 0.97 8.82 -15.26
N ARG A 67 0.71 7.99 -16.28
CA ARG A 67 0.22 8.44 -17.58
C ARG A 67 -1.20 8.97 -17.47
N GLU A 68 -1.51 10.02 -18.22
CA GLU A 68 -2.78 10.73 -18.14
C GLU A 68 -4.01 9.84 -18.36
N GLU A 69 -3.94 8.90 -19.31
CA GLU A 69 -5.01 7.93 -19.59
C GLU A 69 -5.29 7.01 -18.40
N ASP A 70 -4.22 6.49 -17.78
CA ASP A 70 -4.33 5.63 -16.61
C ASP A 70 -4.83 6.39 -15.37
N GLN A 71 -4.46 7.66 -15.23
CA GLN A 71 -4.93 8.52 -14.15
C GLN A 71 -6.44 8.73 -14.22
N SER A 72 -6.97 9.08 -15.37
CA SER A 72 -8.42 9.30 -15.56
C SER A 72 -9.22 8.03 -15.24
N ARG A 73 -8.74 6.87 -15.69
CA ARG A 73 -9.33 5.56 -15.40
C ARG A 73 -9.27 5.26 -13.90
N MET A 74 -8.12 5.48 -13.27
CA MET A 74 -7.93 5.27 -11.83
C MET A 74 -8.92 6.09 -11.01
N ILE A 75 -9.04 7.38 -11.30
CA ILE A 75 -9.97 8.28 -10.62
C ILE A 75 -11.42 7.80 -10.78
N ALA A 76 -11.83 7.44 -12.00
CA ALA A 76 -13.18 6.96 -12.27
C ALA A 76 -13.50 5.67 -11.48
N GLU A 77 -12.59 4.70 -11.49
CA GLU A 77 -12.74 3.45 -10.77
C GLU A 77 -12.72 3.63 -9.24
N CYS A 78 -11.89 4.55 -8.72
CA CYS A 78 -11.87 4.87 -7.30
C CYS A 78 -13.15 5.57 -6.83
N ASN A 79 -13.81 6.32 -7.71
CA ASN A 79 -15.05 7.04 -7.40
C ASN A 79 -16.33 6.23 -7.66
N ALA A 80 -16.24 4.99 -8.10
CA ALA A 80 -17.40 4.15 -8.35
C ALA A 80 -18.31 4.02 -7.11
N ASP A 81 -19.63 3.85 -7.33
CA ASP A 81 -20.63 3.89 -6.26
C ASP A 81 -20.43 2.78 -5.22
N ASP A 82 -19.93 1.64 -5.64
CA ASP A 82 -19.66 0.49 -4.77
C ASP A 82 -18.32 0.57 -4.03
N VAL A 83 -17.52 1.63 -4.24
CA VAL A 83 -16.26 1.87 -3.51
C VAL A 83 -16.53 2.70 -2.26
N ALA A 84 -16.17 2.16 -1.10
CA ALA A 84 -16.29 2.83 0.20
C ALA A 84 -15.05 3.64 0.58
N GLY A 85 -13.87 3.23 0.14
CA GLY A 85 -12.61 3.89 0.42
C GLY A 85 -11.47 3.37 -0.45
N VAL A 86 -10.34 4.07 -0.42
CA VAL A 86 -9.18 3.81 -1.27
C VAL A 86 -7.91 3.73 -0.44
N ILE A 87 -7.09 2.74 -0.71
CA ILE A 87 -5.73 2.62 -0.18
C ILE A 87 -4.77 2.74 -1.37
N ILE A 88 -3.90 3.73 -1.34
CA ILE A 88 -2.87 3.90 -2.36
C ILE A 88 -1.57 3.26 -1.87
N PHE A 89 -1.03 2.30 -2.59
CA PHE A 89 0.35 1.87 -2.40
C PHE A 89 1.28 2.87 -3.06
N GLY A 90 1.89 3.71 -2.21
CA GLY A 90 2.61 4.90 -2.61
C GLY A 90 4.14 4.77 -2.57
N THR A 91 4.70 3.55 -2.60
CA THR A 91 6.16 3.34 -2.52
C THR A 91 6.94 4.19 -3.55
N GLU A 92 6.35 4.39 -4.73
CA GLU A 92 6.92 5.21 -5.80
C GLU A 92 6.29 6.61 -5.91
N LEU A 93 5.30 6.91 -5.05
CA LEU A 93 4.62 8.20 -5.05
C LEU A 93 5.52 9.26 -4.41
N LYS A 94 5.72 10.35 -5.10
CA LYS A 94 6.43 11.54 -4.62
C LYS A 94 5.46 12.67 -4.37
N GLN A 95 5.86 13.66 -3.58
CA GLN A 95 5.06 14.86 -3.31
C GLN A 95 4.59 15.54 -4.61
N GLU A 96 5.45 15.64 -5.62
CA GLU A 96 5.13 16.22 -6.92
C GLU A 96 4.01 15.50 -7.68
N ASN A 97 3.80 14.21 -7.39
CA ASN A 97 2.76 13.38 -8.00
C ASN A 97 1.46 13.33 -7.17
N SER A 98 1.47 13.83 -5.94
CA SER A 98 0.31 13.76 -5.05
C SER A 98 -0.94 14.46 -5.62
N PRO A 99 -0.85 15.55 -6.42
CA PRO A 99 -2.01 16.15 -7.06
C PRO A 99 -2.79 15.21 -8.00
N LEU A 100 -2.16 14.12 -8.48
CA LEU A 100 -2.83 13.11 -9.30
C LEU A 100 -3.96 12.39 -8.55
N LEU A 101 -3.94 12.43 -7.21
CA LEU A 101 -4.95 11.83 -6.36
C LEU A 101 -6.13 12.76 -6.06
N ASP A 102 -6.05 14.03 -6.44
CA ASP A 102 -7.03 15.08 -6.08
C ASP A 102 -8.43 14.83 -6.65
N GLY A 103 -8.52 14.06 -7.74
CA GLY A 103 -9.79 13.65 -8.32
C GLY A 103 -10.52 12.54 -7.55
N ILE A 104 -9.88 11.89 -6.58
CA ILE A 104 -10.49 10.84 -5.76
C ILE A 104 -11.32 11.49 -4.65
N ARG A 105 -12.63 11.26 -4.66
CA ARG A 105 -13.60 11.85 -3.70
C ARG A 105 -13.95 10.93 -2.54
N LYS A 106 -13.43 9.70 -2.55
CA LYS A 106 -13.64 8.72 -1.47
C LYS A 106 -12.60 8.92 -0.36
N PRO A 107 -12.88 8.50 0.88
CA PRO A 107 -11.87 8.41 1.93
C PRO A 107 -10.62 7.69 1.40
N LEU A 108 -9.45 8.32 1.60
CA LEU A 108 -8.19 7.83 1.03
C LEU A 108 -7.11 7.82 2.09
N VAL A 109 -6.31 6.77 2.10
CA VAL A 109 -5.07 6.64 2.88
C VAL A 109 -3.95 6.18 1.97
N ILE A 110 -2.75 6.69 2.18
CA ILE A 110 -1.56 6.26 1.46
C ILE A 110 -0.76 5.31 2.35
N TYR A 111 -0.43 4.16 1.82
CA TYR A 111 0.40 3.14 2.47
C TYR A 111 1.79 3.12 1.81
N ASP A 112 2.84 3.18 2.64
CA ASP A 112 4.23 3.06 2.22
C ASP A 112 4.68 4.15 1.22
N ALA A 113 4.46 5.44 1.59
CA ALA A 113 4.92 6.58 0.80
C ALA A 113 5.95 7.42 1.58
N ALA A 114 6.57 8.40 0.93
CA ALA A 114 7.38 9.38 1.62
C ALA A 114 6.51 10.24 2.56
N PRO A 115 7.03 10.65 3.75
CA PRO A 115 6.24 11.39 4.76
C PRO A 115 5.98 12.85 4.39
N ASP A 116 6.57 13.35 3.31
CA ASP A 116 6.39 14.70 2.80
C ASP A 116 5.07 14.90 2.02
N ILE A 117 4.24 13.85 1.89
CA ILE A 117 2.91 13.95 1.31
C ILE A 117 1.94 14.46 2.38
N GLU A 118 1.90 15.78 2.58
CA GLU A 118 1.14 16.40 3.69
C GLU A 118 -0.38 16.35 3.52
N LYS A 119 -0.86 16.25 2.27
CA LYS A 119 -2.29 16.37 1.96
C LYS A 119 -3.13 15.19 2.41
N TYR A 120 -2.55 14.01 2.49
CA TYR A 120 -3.26 12.76 2.75
C TYR A 120 -2.69 12.03 3.97
N PRO A 121 -3.51 11.29 4.72
CA PRO A 121 -3.01 10.39 5.76
C PRO A 121 -2.04 9.36 5.15
N VAL A 122 -0.85 9.23 5.76
CA VAL A 122 0.18 8.29 5.32
C VAL A 122 0.49 7.30 6.43
N ILE A 123 0.55 6.02 6.09
CA ILE A 123 1.01 4.95 6.96
C ILE A 123 2.39 4.50 6.47
N LEU A 124 3.38 4.54 7.35
CA LEU A 124 4.78 4.23 7.05
C LEU A 124 5.30 3.10 7.94
N ILE A 125 6.28 2.38 7.39
CA ILE A 125 7.13 1.50 8.19
C ILE A 125 8.15 2.39 8.93
N ASP A 126 8.37 2.13 10.21
CA ASP A 126 9.47 2.77 10.94
C ASP A 126 10.82 2.16 10.51
N ASN A 127 11.34 2.73 9.43
CA ASN A 127 12.59 2.28 8.82
C ASN A 127 13.78 2.41 9.78
N ARG A 128 13.79 3.45 10.63
CA ARG A 128 14.87 3.68 11.59
C ARG A 128 14.85 2.64 12.70
N GLN A 129 13.68 2.39 13.29
CA GLN A 129 13.49 1.35 14.32
C GLN A 129 13.92 -0.03 13.79
N GLY A 130 13.52 -0.39 12.57
CA GLY A 130 13.89 -1.67 11.98
C GLY A 130 15.40 -1.86 11.85
N VAL A 131 16.12 -0.81 11.40
CA VAL A 131 17.58 -0.83 11.31
C VAL A 131 18.23 -0.88 12.70
N GLU A 132 17.70 -0.12 13.66
CA GLU A 132 18.21 -0.11 15.04
C GLU A 132 18.11 -1.48 15.69
N LEU A 133 17.00 -2.17 15.52
CA LEU A 133 16.82 -3.54 16.00
C LEU A 133 17.84 -4.50 15.37
N ALA A 134 18.02 -4.41 14.06
CA ALA A 134 18.99 -5.28 13.35
C ALA A 134 20.43 -5.03 13.81
N VAL A 135 20.86 -3.77 13.92
CA VAL A 135 22.20 -3.43 14.40
C VAL A 135 22.40 -3.90 15.85
N ASN A 136 21.44 -3.63 16.73
CA ASN A 136 21.53 -4.06 18.13
C ASN A 136 21.63 -5.60 18.27
N GLU A 137 20.89 -6.35 17.46
CA GLU A 137 20.96 -7.81 17.44
C GLU A 137 22.35 -8.31 17.00
N LEU A 138 22.94 -7.69 15.98
CA LEU A 138 24.30 -8.02 15.51
C LEU A 138 25.35 -7.72 16.59
N LEU A 139 25.24 -6.56 17.23
CA LEU A 139 26.16 -6.17 18.31
C LEU A 139 26.02 -7.09 19.53
N ALA A 140 24.80 -7.49 19.90
CA ALA A 140 24.57 -8.45 21.00
C ALA A 140 25.23 -9.81 20.73
N LYS A 141 25.41 -10.18 19.46
CA LYS A 141 26.12 -11.39 19.03
C LYS A 141 27.65 -11.19 18.91
N GLY A 142 28.17 -10.03 19.29
CA GLY A 142 29.60 -9.72 19.26
C GLY A 142 30.14 -9.23 17.91
N ASN A 143 29.28 -8.95 16.93
CA ASN A 143 29.71 -8.43 15.65
C ASN A 143 29.86 -6.90 15.73
N THR A 144 31.06 -6.39 15.51
CA THR A 144 31.35 -4.94 15.51
C THR A 144 31.67 -4.39 14.12
N ASP A 145 32.11 -5.23 13.19
CA ASP A 145 32.29 -4.89 11.78
C ASP A 145 30.99 -5.17 11.02
N ILE A 146 30.09 -4.18 11.04
CA ILE A 146 28.76 -4.28 10.44
C ILE A 146 28.73 -3.44 9.17
N GLN A 147 28.41 -4.06 8.04
CA GLN A 147 28.31 -3.40 6.75
C GLN A 147 26.86 -3.33 6.27
N TYR A 148 26.48 -2.22 5.67
CA TYR A 148 25.16 -2.01 5.10
C TYR A 148 25.19 -2.13 3.58
N LEU A 149 24.57 -3.20 3.07
CA LEU A 149 24.35 -3.36 1.64
C LEU A 149 23.05 -2.65 1.25
N CYS A 150 23.14 -1.58 0.46
CA CYS A 150 21.98 -0.79 0.06
C CYS A 150 21.59 -0.98 -1.41
N ASN A 151 20.30 -0.83 -1.68
CA ASN A 151 19.80 -0.69 -3.04
C ASN A 151 20.12 0.74 -3.54
N PRO A 152 20.64 0.93 -4.79
CA PRO A 152 20.94 2.24 -5.34
C PRO A 152 19.74 3.08 -5.74
N LEU A 153 18.54 2.49 -5.79
CA LEU A 153 17.33 3.22 -6.17
C LEU A 153 16.99 4.31 -5.15
N PRO A 154 16.62 5.53 -5.60
CA PRO A 154 16.34 6.66 -4.72
C PRO A 154 14.92 6.60 -4.12
N MET A 155 14.55 5.44 -3.57
CA MET A 155 13.27 5.26 -2.89
C MET A 155 13.39 5.66 -1.43
N TYR A 156 12.35 6.29 -0.89
CA TYR A 156 12.32 6.80 0.48
C TYR A 156 12.77 5.75 1.51
N ASN A 157 12.24 4.54 1.44
CA ASN A 157 12.57 3.48 2.40
C ASN A 157 14.06 3.10 2.38
N TYR A 158 14.67 3.02 1.20
CA TYR A 158 16.10 2.70 1.07
C TYR A 158 16.98 3.82 1.61
N LEU A 159 16.64 5.07 1.28
CA LEU A 159 17.36 6.26 1.77
C LEU A 159 17.21 6.41 3.29
N SER A 160 16.01 6.18 3.82
CA SER A 160 15.72 6.27 5.25
C SER A 160 16.47 5.21 6.05
N ARG A 161 16.48 3.95 5.59
CA ARG A 161 17.23 2.87 6.22
C ARG A 161 18.74 3.13 6.19
N ARG A 162 19.26 3.58 5.04
CA ARG A 162 20.69 3.94 4.92
C ARG A 162 21.08 5.04 5.90
N ARG A 163 20.30 6.12 5.97
CA ARG A 163 20.53 7.21 6.91
C ARG A 163 20.45 6.72 8.35
N GLY A 164 19.43 5.95 8.67
CA GLY A 164 19.25 5.35 10.00
C GLY A 164 20.46 4.49 10.40
N PHE A 165 20.98 3.67 9.49
CA PHE A 165 22.18 2.87 9.73
C PHE A 165 23.38 3.74 10.08
N GLN A 166 23.68 4.77 9.27
CA GLN A 166 24.80 5.67 9.50
C GLN A 166 24.70 6.39 10.85
N GLU A 167 23.51 6.89 11.20
CA GLU A 167 23.25 7.56 12.47
C GLU A 167 23.44 6.62 13.66
N ILE A 168 22.92 5.40 13.58
CA ILE A 168 23.00 4.40 14.65
C ILE A 168 24.44 3.94 14.85
N MET A 169 25.18 3.64 13.78
CA MET A 169 26.58 3.25 13.86
C MET A 169 27.44 4.36 14.49
N LYS A 170 27.20 5.61 14.11
CA LYS A 170 27.88 6.77 14.72
C LYS A 170 27.54 6.90 16.21
N GLN A 171 26.28 6.74 16.62
CA GLN A 171 25.85 6.77 18.03
C GLN A 171 26.48 5.66 18.86
N LYS A 172 26.77 4.51 18.25
CA LYS A 172 27.43 3.37 18.89
C LYS A 172 28.98 3.47 18.90
N GLY A 173 29.52 4.52 18.28
CA GLY A 173 30.97 4.70 18.16
C GLY A 173 31.64 3.73 17.17
N LEU A 174 30.89 3.19 16.21
CA LEU A 174 31.32 2.22 15.21
C LEU A 174 31.32 2.76 13.78
N GLY A 175 30.94 4.02 13.58
CA GLY A 175 30.95 4.70 12.29
C GLY A 175 32.02 5.75 12.22
N ASP A 176 32.72 5.83 11.07
CA ASP A 176 33.67 6.92 10.76
C ASP A 176 32.88 8.22 10.45
#